data_f7b41b999de7111a30b57b01fddda4f7
#
_entry.id   f7b41b999de7111a30b57b01fddda4f7
#
_cell.length_a   1.000
_cell.length_b   1.000
_cell.length_c   1.000
_cell.angle_alpha   90.00
_cell.angle_beta   90.00
_cell.angle_gamma   90.00
#
_symmetry.space_group_name_H-M   'P 1'
#
loop_
_entity.id
_entity.type
_entity.pdbx_description
1 polymer ?
#
loop_
_entity_poly.entity_id
_entity_poly.type
_entity_poly.pdbx_seq_one_letter_code
_entity_poly.pdbx_strand_id
1 'polypeptide(L)'
;GCDGLDGIDTAVQGFDISTIPQEVSFLSHFNSKSTEGASGEFIRKYTEKYGADSLSQFGASAYDCVYAIYGAMKEAGDKISVTSSASDICDALKEVFGSGYTYSGVTGTDIKWTSDGFVSKAALKYIVKESDAK
;
A
#
# COMPACT_ATOMS: atom_id res chain seq x y z
N GLY A 1 18.77 3.27 -3.00
CA GLY A 1 17.48 3.42 -2.33
C GLY A 1 17.45 2.60 -1.04
N CYS A 2 16.71 3.07 -0.08
CA CYS A 2 16.46 2.32 1.15
C CYS A 2 15.00 1.92 1.15
N ASP A 3 14.70 0.66 1.44
CA ASP A 3 13.38 0.22 1.81
C ASP A 3 13.08 0.71 3.23
N GLY A 4 11.87 1.17 3.46
CA GLY A 4 11.39 1.46 4.80
C GLY A 4 11.78 2.83 5.36
N LEU A 5 12.11 3.79 4.52
CA LEU A 5 12.15 5.20 4.93
C LEU A 5 10.73 5.79 5.00
N ASP A 6 9.86 5.09 5.71
CA ASP A 6 8.60 5.68 6.14
C ASP A 6 8.91 6.80 7.12
N GLY A 7 8.50 8.02 6.81
CA GLY A 7 8.88 9.19 7.58
C GLY A 7 10.21 9.83 7.16
N ILE A 8 10.64 9.66 5.91
CA ILE A 8 11.80 10.38 5.38
C ILE A 8 11.61 11.89 5.49
N ASP A 9 10.40 12.37 5.33
CA ASP A 9 9.97 13.75 5.57
C ASP A 9 10.28 14.19 7.02
N THR A 10 10.16 13.29 7.99
CA THR A 10 10.62 13.54 9.36
C THR A 10 12.14 13.46 9.48
N ALA A 11 12.77 12.51 8.79
CA ALA A 11 14.23 12.34 8.83
C ALA A 11 14.98 13.53 8.20
N VAL A 12 14.38 14.21 7.21
CA VAL A 12 14.95 15.40 6.58
C VAL A 12 14.48 16.71 7.23
N GLN A 13 13.66 16.65 8.27
CA GLN A 13 13.23 17.83 9.02
C GLN A 13 14.43 18.53 9.65
N GLY A 14 14.58 19.82 9.32
CA GLY A 14 15.72 20.61 9.80
C GLY A 14 17.06 20.29 9.10
N PHE A 15 17.06 19.44 8.09
CA PHE A 15 18.23 19.17 7.27
C PHE A 15 18.22 20.02 5.99
N ASP A 16 19.31 20.70 5.72
CA ASP A 16 19.45 21.47 4.48
C ASP A 16 19.83 20.54 3.32
N ILE A 17 18.81 20.09 2.57
CA ILE A 17 18.98 19.18 1.45
C ILE A 17 19.80 19.80 0.30
N SER A 18 19.88 21.13 0.23
CA SER A 18 20.69 21.82 -0.80
C SER A 18 22.18 21.57 -0.63
N THR A 19 22.60 21.13 0.55
CA THR A 19 23.99 20.75 0.84
C THR A 19 24.41 19.41 0.23
N ILE A 20 23.43 18.60 -0.22
CA ILE A 20 23.70 17.31 -0.86
C ILE A 20 23.78 17.53 -2.37
N PRO A 21 24.94 17.31 -3.01
CA PRO A 21 25.08 17.51 -4.45
C PRO A 21 24.41 16.41 -5.30
N GLN A 22 24.01 15.28 -4.67
CA GLN A 22 23.41 14.16 -5.35
C GLN A 22 21.87 14.16 -5.15
N GLU A 23 21.14 13.62 -6.15
CA GLU A 23 19.72 13.36 -5.99
C GLU A 23 19.48 12.32 -4.88
N VAL A 24 18.68 12.70 -3.89
CA VAL A 24 18.18 11.78 -2.87
C VAL A 24 16.81 11.29 -3.28
N SER A 25 16.66 9.99 -3.43
CA SER A 25 15.38 9.38 -3.79
C SER A 25 15.11 8.10 -3.00
N PHE A 26 13.83 7.77 -2.86
CA PHE A 26 13.37 6.54 -2.22
C PHE A 26 12.22 5.92 -3.00
N LEU A 27 11.92 4.66 -2.72
CA LEU A 27 10.81 3.94 -3.30
C LEU A 27 9.66 3.84 -2.28
N SER A 28 8.45 4.02 -2.77
CA SER A 28 7.22 3.80 -2.02
C SER A 28 6.15 3.20 -2.91
N HIS A 29 5.15 2.58 -2.32
CA HIS A 29 3.95 2.09 -3.01
C HIS A 29 2.74 3.00 -2.81
N PHE A 30 2.89 4.11 -2.11
CA PHE A 30 1.80 5.00 -1.78
C PHE A 30 2.19 6.47 -1.96
N ASN A 31 1.38 7.22 -2.70
CA ASN A 31 1.54 8.66 -2.85
C ASN A 31 0.61 9.38 -1.86
N SER A 32 1.16 9.84 -0.73
CA SER A 32 0.41 10.58 0.30
C SER A 32 -0.10 11.96 -0.16
N LYS A 33 0.37 12.45 -1.30
CA LYS A 33 -0.05 13.73 -1.89
C LYS A 33 -1.03 13.54 -3.07
N SER A 34 -1.51 12.33 -3.32
CA SER A 34 -2.50 12.06 -4.37
C SER A 34 -3.83 12.71 -4.06
N THR A 35 -4.45 13.34 -5.06
CA THR A 35 -5.77 13.98 -4.96
C THR A 35 -6.83 13.26 -5.77
N GLU A 36 -6.45 12.25 -6.56
CA GLU A 36 -7.32 11.59 -7.51
C GLU A 36 -7.39 10.07 -7.28
N GLY A 37 -8.43 9.46 -7.84
CA GLY A 37 -8.65 8.02 -7.79
C GLY A 37 -8.82 7.47 -6.38
N ALA A 38 -8.59 6.17 -6.23
CA ALA A 38 -8.74 5.46 -4.95
C ALA A 38 -7.81 6.02 -3.86
N SER A 39 -6.58 6.39 -4.22
CA SER A 39 -5.62 7.00 -3.29
C SER A 39 -6.09 8.34 -2.76
N GLY A 40 -6.57 9.24 -3.64
CA GLY A 40 -7.07 10.55 -3.22
C GLY A 40 -8.29 10.44 -2.32
N GLU A 41 -9.22 9.55 -2.66
CA GLU A 41 -10.42 9.31 -1.83
C GLU A 41 -10.06 8.74 -0.44
N PHE A 42 -9.14 7.77 -0.40
CA PHE A 42 -8.63 7.21 0.86
C PHE A 42 -7.98 8.29 1.72
N ILE A 43 -7.07 9.10 1.15
CA ILE A 43 -6.36 10.17 1.86
C ILE A 43 -7.37 11.15 2.45
N ARG A 44 -8.33 11.61 1.66
CA ARG A 44 -9.36 12.54 2.13
C ARG A 44 -10.14 11.97 3.32
N LYS A 45 -10.68 10.75 3.20
CA LYS A 45 -11.47 10.10 4.26
C LYS A 45 -10.63 9.80 5.50
N TYR A 46 -9.39 9.34 5.29
CA TYR A 46 -8.48 9.02 6.37
C TYR A 46 -8.10 10.27 7.16
N THR A 47 -7.71 11.33 6.46
CA THR A 47 -7.29 12.58 7.07
C THR A 47 -8.43 13.28 7.82
N GLU A 48 -9.65 13.24 7.25
CA GLU A 48 -10.85 13.76 7.90
C GLU A 48 -11.13 13.06 9.24
N LYS A 49 -10.88 11.76 9.30
CA LYS A 49 -11.20 10.94 10.49
C LYS A 49 -10.08 10.88 11.53
N TYR A 50 -8.82 10.83 11.08
CA TYR A 50 -7.68 10.51 11.93
C TYR A 50 -6.59 11.59 11.97
N GLY A 51 -6.71 12.63 11.14
CA GLY A 51 -5.67 13.63 10.97
C GLY A 51 -4.58 13.20 9.96
N ALA A 52 -3.89 14.19 9.41
CA ALA A 52 -2.88 13.96 8.36
C ALA A 52 -1.58 13.35 8.93
N ASP A 53 -1.25 13.64 10.18
CA ASP A 53 0.01 13.23 10.80
C ASP A 53 0.15 11.72 11.00
N SER A 54 -0.99 11.00 10.99
CA SER A 54 -1.01 9.53 11.12
C SER A 54 -1.04 8.80 9.78
N LEU A 55 -1.12 9.55 8.66
CA LEU A 55 -1.17 8.96 7.32
C LEU A 55 0.19 8.37 6.93
N SER A 56 0.23 7.09 6.64
CA SER A 56 1.45 6.38 6.25
C SER A 56 1.20 5.36 5.14
N GLN A 57 2.27 4.95 4.44
CA GLN A 57 2.20 3.87 3.46
C GLN A 57 1.78 2.53 4.09
N PHE A 58 2.11 2.30 5.37
CA PHE A 58 1.71 1.08 6.08
C PHE A 58 0.21 1.04 6.33
N GLY A 59 -0.38 2.18 6.73
CA GLY A 59 -1.83 2.32 6.87
C GLY A 59 -2.57 2.10 5.56
N ALA A 60 -2.07 2.67 4.47
CA ALA A 60 -2.62 2.47 3.13
C ALA A 60 -2.49 1.01 2.66
N SER A 61 -1.34 0.37 2.92
CA SER A 61 -1.15 -1.04 2.59
C SER A 61 -2.02 -1.97 3.42
N ALA A 62 -2.19 -1.69 4.72
CA ALA A 62 -3.10 -2.46 5.58
C ALA A 62 -4.56 -2.35 5.11
N TYR A 63 -4.98 -1.16 4.68
CA TYR A 63 -6.29 -0.95 4.07
C TYR A 63 -6.47 -1.83 2.84
N ASP A 64 -5.52 -1.82 1.92
CA ASP A 64 -5.55 -2.65 0.72
C ASP A 64 -5.54 -4.15 1.04
N CYS A 65 -4.80 -4.60 2.06
CA CYS A 65 -4.81 -6.00 2.50
C CYS A 65 -6.22 -6.46 2.89
N VAL A 66 -6.96 -5.65 3.65
CA VAL A 66 -8.33 -5.99 4.06
C VAL A 66 -9.24 -6.12 2.85
N TYR A 67 -9.16 -5.19 1.90
CA TYR A 67 -10.01 -5.24 0.72
C TYR A 67 -9.60 -6.30 -0.30
N ALA A 68 -8.31 -6.59 -0.43
CA ALA A 68 -7.82 -7.69 -1.27
C ALA A 68 -8.31 -9.04 -0.74
N ILE A 69 -8.23 -9.27 0.58
CA ILE A 69 -8.76 -10.47 1.23
C ILE A 69 -10.28 -10.54 1.05
N TYR A 70 -10.99 -9.45 1.29
CA TYR A 70 -12.43 -9.40 1.08
C TYR A 70 -12.84 -9.74 -0.36
N GLY A 71 -12.12 -9.17 -1.34
CA GLY A 71 -12.32 -9.50 -2.76
C GLY A 71 -12.05 -10.96 -3.07
N ALA A 72 -10.96 -11.52 -2.53
CA ALA A 72 -10.62 -12.93 -2.69
C ALA A 72 -11.65 -13.86 -2.03
N MET A 73 -12.20 -13.47 -0.87
CA MET A 73 -13.31 -14.22 -0.24
C MET A 73 -14.57 -14.24 -1.13
N LYS A 74 -14.89 -13.13 -1.78
CA LYS A 74 -16.00 -13.08 -2.73
C LYS A 74 -15.74 -13.95 -3.96
N GLU A 75 -14.51 -13.99 -4.45
CA GLU A 75 -14.11 -14.83 -5.58
C GLU A 75 -14.15 -16.32 -5.21
N ALA A 76 -13.82 -16.67 -3.97
CA ALA A 76 -13.94 -18.04 -3.46
C ALA A 76 -15.39 -18.56 -3.47
N GLY A 77 -16.36 -17.63 -3.36
CA GLY A 77 -17.79 -17.97 -3.51
C GLY A 77 -18.24 -19.05 -2.52
N ASP A 78 -18.90 -20.07 -3.04
CA ASP A 78 -19.49 -21.17 -2.24
C ASP A 78 -18.45 -22.11 -1.61
N LYS A 79 -17.13 -21.92 -1.88
CA LYS A 79 -16.06 -22.69 -1.23
C LYS A 79 -15.90 -22.34 0.25
N ILE A 80 -16.41 -21.18 0.68
CA ILE A 80 -16.36 -20.71 2.06
C ILE A 80 -17.75 -20.28 2.54
N SER A 81 -18.00 -20.47 3.83
CA SER A 81 -19.24 -20.07 4.50
C SER A 81 -18.95 -19.56 5.90
N VAL A 82 -19.95 -19.03 6.58
CA VAL A 82 -19.85 -18.58 7.98
C VAL A 82 -19.55 -19.73 8.97
N THR A 83 -19.70 -20.98 8.53
CA THR A 83 -19.40 -22.17 9.32
C THR A 83 -18.09 -22.83 8.93
N SER A 84 -17.38 -22.31 7.90
CA SER A 84 -16.10 -22.86 7.48
C SER A 84 -15.04 -22.69 8.57
N SER A 85 -14.18 -23.69 8.72
CA SER A 85 -13.03 -23.58 9.61
C SER A 85 -12.03 -22.54 9.10
N ALA A 86 -11.16 -22.02 9.97
CA ALA A 86 -10.10 -21.13 9.55
C ALA A 86 -9.16 -21.78 8.53
N SER A 87 -8.93 -23.09 8.63
CA SER A 87 -8.12 -23.86 7.67
C SER A 87 -8.78 -23.86 6.28
N ASP A 88 -10.07 -24.17 6.21
CA ASP A 88 -10.79 -24.22 4.93
C ASP A 88 -10.80 -22.84 4.24
N ILE A 89 -10.97 -21.77 5.04
CA ILE A 89 -10.91 -20.39 4.52
C ILE A 89 -9.50 -20.10 3.98
N CYS A 90 -8.45 -20.45 4.72
CA CYS A 90 -7.07 -20.24 4.27
C CYS A 90 -6.76 -21.00 2.99
N ASP A 91 -7.20 -22.24 2.85
CA ASP A 91 -6.97 -23.05 1.66
C ASP A 91 -7.71 -22.48 0.45
N ALA A 92 -8.96 -22.05 0.61
CA ALA A 92 -9.73 -21.41 -0.43
C ALA A 92 -9.09 -20.08 -0.89
N LEU A 93 -8.63 -19.24 0.06
CA LEU A 93 -7.95 -17.99 -0.26
C LEU A 93 -6.62 -18.22 -0.96
N LYS A 94 -5.83 -19.21 -0.51
CA LYS A 94 -4.58 -19.62 -1.16
C LYS A 94 -4.79 -20.02 -2.61
N GLU A 95 -5.86 -20.77 -2.89
CA GLU A 95 -6.24 -21.14 -4.26
C GLU A 95 -6.57 -19.89 -5.09
N VAL A 96 -7.38 -18.97 -4.57
CA VAL A 96 -7.76 -17.73 -5.28
C VAL A 96 -6.53 -16.89 -5.58
N PHE A 97 -5.70 -16.60 -4.60
CA PHE A 97 -4.48 -15.79 -4.80
C PHE A 97 -3.48 -16.47 -5.76
N GLY A 98 -3.38 -17.80 -5.75
CA GLY A 98 -2.51 -18.57 -6.63
C GLY A 98 -3.05 -18.75 -8.06
N SER A 99 -4.34 -18.49 -8.31
CA SER A 99 -4.98 -18.69 -9.61
C SER A 99 -4.98 -17.47 -10.54
N GLY A 100 -4.24 -16.42 -10.18
CA GLY A 100 -4.13 -15.20 -11.00
C GLY A 100 -5.11 -14.09 -10.58
N TYR A 101 -5.66 -14.14 -9.38
CA TYR A 101 -6.43 -13.04 -8.80
C TYR A 101 -5.65 -11.73 -8.86
N THR A 102 -6.34 -10.66 -9.22
CA THR A 102 -5.77 -9.31 -9.28
C THR A 102 -6.57 -8.36 -8.42
N TYR A 103 -5.89 -7.42 -7.80
CA TYR A 103 -6.50 -6.38 -6.98
C TYR A 103 -5.99 -5.00 -7.38
N SER A 104 -6.88 -4.02 -7.44
CA SER A 104 -6.52 -2.61 -7.61
C SER A 104 -7.07 -1.81 -6.44
N GLY A 105 -6.20 -1.09 -5.77
CA GLY A 105 -6.54 -0.36 -4.55
C GLY A 105 -5.83 0.98 -4.42
N VAL A 106 -5.56 1.35 -3.19
CA VAL A 106 -4.96 2.63 -2.81
C VAL A 106 -3.48 2.68 -3.14
N THR A 107 -2.79 1.53 -3.04
CA THR A 107 -1.34 1.44 -3.15
C THR A 107 -0.86 0.85 -4.47
N GLY A 108 -1.75 0.63 -5.41
CA GLY A 108 -1.40 0.15 -6.76
C GLY A 108 -2.58 -0.40 -7.54
N THR A 109 -2.35 -0.58 -8.82
CA THR A 109 -3.28 -1.21 -9.76
C THR A 109 -2.71 -2.53 -10.23
N ASP A 110 -3.59 -3.49 -10.57
CA ASP A 110 -3.21 -4.81 -11.08
C ASP A 110 -2.19 -5.56 -10.20
N ILE A 111 -2.32 -5.39 -8.89
CA ILE A 111 -1.53 -6.12 -7.89
C ILE A 111 -1.82 -7.60 -8.05
N LYS A 112 -0.77 -8.42 -8.17
CA LYS A 112 -0.84 -9.86 -8.38
C LYS A 112 0.00 -10.60 -7.36
N TRP A 113 -0.32 -11.86 -7.18
CA TRP A 113 0.44 -12.77 -6.32
C TRP A 113 0.99 -13.94 -7.13
N THR A 114 2.20 -14.35 -6.80
CA THR A 114 2.78 -15.58 -7.33
C THR A 114 2.29 -16.80 -6.53
N SER A 115 2.50 -18.01 -7.05
CA SER A 115 2.11 -19.25 -6.38
C SER A 115 2.80 -19.48 -5.02
N ASP A 116 3.95 -18.85 -4.82
CA ASP A 116 4.74 -18.87 -3.57
C ASP A 116 4.42 -17.69 -2.65
N GLY A 117 3.40 -16.88 -3.01
CA GLY A 117 2.85 -15.81 -2.16
C GLY A 117 3.56 -14.46 -2.28
N PHE A 118 4.53 -14.30 -3.18
CA PHE A 118 5.11 -12.98 -3.42
C PHE A 118 4.12 -12.06 -4.13
N VAL A 119 4.10 -10.80 -3.73
CA VAL A 119 3.27 -9.78 -4.38
C VAL A 119 4.06 -9.08 -5.48
N SER A 120 3.45 -8.96 -6.67
CA SER A 120 3.93 -8.11 -7.76
C SER A 120 3.17 -6.79 -7.71
N LYS A 121 3.88 -5.72 -7.39
CA LYS A 121 3.32 -4.39 -7.17
C LYS A 121 4.32 -3.34 -7.65
N ALA A 122 3.86 -2.37 -8.43
CA ALA A 122 4.72 -1.30 -8.92
C ALA A 122 5.18 -0.39 -7.78
N ALA A 123 6.46 -0.07 -7.76
CA ALA A 123 7.02 0.93 -6.87
C ALA A 123 7.02 2.31 -7.55
N LEU A 124 6.82 3.35 -6.75
CA LEU A 124 6.92 4.76 -7.14
C LEU A 124 8.25 5.32 -6.65
N LYS A 125 9.00 5.98 -7.54
CA LYS A 125 10.21 6.72 -7.16
C LYS A 125 9.81 8.12 -6.69
N TYR A 126 10.24 8.47 -5.49
CA TYR A 126 10.14 9.81 -4.94
C TYR A 126 11.51 10.46 -4.89
N ILE A 127 11.57 11.72 -5.30
CA ILE A 127 12.77 12.55 -5.18
C ILE A 127 12.51 13.51 -4.03
N VAL A 128 13.41 13.51 -3.05
CA VAL A 128 13.36 14.45 -1.92
C VAL A 128 13.74 15.83 -2.43
N LYS A 129 12.87 16.81 -2.17
CA LYS A 129 13.06 18.20 -2.55
C LYS A 129 13.21 19.06 -1.31
N GLU A 130 13.80 20.23 -1.48
CA GLU A 130 13.95 21.24 -0.42
C GLU A 130 12.60 21.60 0.24
N SER A 131 11.51 21.56 -0.53
CA SER A 131 10.14 21.76 -0.01
C SER A 131 9.65 20.66 0.92
N ASP A 132 10.28 19.50 0.91
CA ASP A 132 9.90 18.34 1.74
C ASP A 132 10.61 18.39 3.12
N ALA A 133 11.60 19.24 3.27
CA ALA A 133 12.41 19.42 4.48
C ALA A 133 11.81 20.41 5.52
N LYS A 134 10.51 20.67 5.47
CA LYS A 134 9.83 21.64 6.34
C LYS A 134 9.35 21.01 7.63
#